data_ee579ec2edbdfc8a437f60d5301e06f3
#
_entry.id   ee579ec2edbdfc8a437f60d5301e06f3
#
_cell.length_a   1.000
_cell.length_b   1.000
_cell.length_c   1.000
_cell.angle_alpha   90.00
_cell.angle_beta   90.00
_cell.angle_gamma   90.00
#
_symmetry.space_group_name_H-M   'P 1'
#
loop_
_entity.id
_entity.type
_entity.pdbx_description
1 polymer ?
#
loop_
_entity_poly.entity_id
_entity_poly.type
_entity_poly.pdbx_seq_one_letter_code
_entity_poly.pdbx_strand_id
1 'polypeptide(L)'
;KIFLENKNQIMKIYLASKSPRRHQIVKALDYPIEIFPIDIYEGPQKSGETSKQYVSRISKMKSKFAQTKLPSGIVITADTTVDHNGTSLGKPKSRESAYKMLLALKGTSHQVYTSVCILDLNTGKISAETEQSTVNMRCYTHEEINEYIKTNEPFDKAGGYAIQDKTFNPVKSIEG
;
A
#
# COMPACT_ATOMS: atom_id res chain seq x y z
N LYS A 1 -29.17 6.87 -41.97
CA LYS A 1 -29.44 6.68 -40.53
C LYS A 1 -28.14 6.22 -39.92
N ILE A 2 -27.37 7.14 -39.36
CA ILE A 2 -26.08 6.91 -38.73
C ILE A 2 -26.35 6.75 -37.24
N PHE A 3 -25.94 5.64 -36.74
CA PHE A 3 -26.04 5.22 -35.34
C PHE A 3 -25.36 6.25 -34.40
N LEU A 4 -26.19 7.01 -33.68
CA LEU A 4 -25.79 7.70 -32.46
C LEU A 4 -26.03 6.74 -31.31
N GLU A 5 -25.13 5.78 -31.12
CA GLU A 5 -25.14 4.91 -29.94
C GLU A 5 -24.28 5.51 -28.81
N ASN A 6 -24.99 5.87 -27.75
CA ASN A 6 -24.61 5.93 -26.35
C ASN A 6 -23.26 6.53 -25.96
N LYS A 7 -23.22 7.85 -25.78
CA LYS A 7 -22.18 8.58 -25.04
C LYS A 7 -22.44 8.72 -23.53
N ASN A 8 -23.25 7.88 -22.91
CA ASN A 8 -23.53 7.92 -21.47
C ASN A 8 -23.19 6.61 -20.73
N GLN A 9 -22.11 5.95 -21.11
CA GLN A 9 -21.60 4.89 -20.27
C GLN A 9 -20.74 5.56 -19.17
N ILE A 10 -21.29 5.71 -17.97
CA ILE A 10 -20.53 6.16 -16.79
C ILE A 10 -19.31 5.25 -16.65
N MET A 11 -18.13 5.85 -16.78
CA MET A 11 -16.87 5.12 -16.71
C MET A 11 -16.71 4.53 -15.31
N LYS A 12 -16.67 3.22 -15.22
CA LYS A 12 -16.45 2.52 -13.94
C LYS A 12 -15.03 2.72 -13.45
N ILE A 13 -14.90 2.98 -12.17
CA ILE A 13 -13.59 3.05 -11.49
C ILE A 13 -13.55 1.96 -10.44
N TYR A 14 -12.46 1.21 -10.43
CA TYR A 14 -12.21 0.11 -9.51
C TYR A 14 -11.01 0.40 -8.62
N LEU A 15 -11.15 0.21 -7.31
CA LEU A 15 -9.99 0.11 -6.42
C LEU A 15 -9.64 -1.38 -6.25
N ALA A 16 -8.57 -1.83 -6.88
CA ALA A 16 -8.10 -3.20 -6.77
C ALA A 16 -7.19 -3.37 -5.54
N SER A 17 -7.81 -3.48 -4.37
CA SER A 17 -7.12 -3.55 -3.07
C SER A 17 -7.96 -4.25 -2.00
N LYS A 18 -7.29 -5.02 -1.12
CA LYS A 18 -7.87 -5.58 0.12
C LYS A 18 -7.68 -4.65 1.34
N SER A 19 -6.97 -3.53 1.21
CA SER A 19 -6.62 -2.67 2.33
C SER A 19 -7.80 -1.85 2.83
N PRO A 20 -8.26 -2.01 4.09
CA PRO A 20 -9.34 -1.20 4.67
C PRO A 20 -9.01 0.31 4.68
N ARG A 21 -7.73 0.66 4.89
CA ARG A 21 -7.25 2.06 4.88
C ARG A 21 -7.44 2.71 3.51
N ARG A 22 -7.12 1.99 2.42
CA ARG A 22 -7.33 2.48 1.05
C ARG A 22 -8.81 2.60 0.71
N HIS A 23 -9.64 1.67 1.20
CA HIS A 23 -11.11 1.77 1.06
C HIS A 23 -11.63 3.05 1.71
N GLN A 24 -11.13 3.41 2.90
CA GLN A 24 -11.52 4.66 3.58
C GLN A 24 -11.08 5.90 2.81
N ILE A 25 -9.85 5.91 2.25
CA ILE A 25 -9.34 7.03 1.45
C ILE A 25 -10.22 7.27 0.22
N VAL A 26 -10.53 6.22 -0.55
CA VAL A 26 -11.32 6.40 -1.78
C VAL A 26 -12.77 6.77 -1.50
N LYS A 27 -13.34 6.37 -0.37
CA LYS A 27 -14.67 6.83 0.06
C LYS A 27 -14.74 8.33 0.30
N ALA A 28 -13.62 8.95 0.72
CA ALA A 28 -13.54 10.39 0.94
C ALA A 28 -13.47 11.21 -0.35
N LEU A 29 -13.29 10.56 -1.52
CA LEU A 29 -13.21 11.24 -2.81
C LEU A 29 -14.59 11.61 -3.39
N ASP A 30 -15.69 11.22 -2.74
CA ASP A 30 -17.08 11.45 -3.19
C ASP A 30 -17.31 11.05 -4.67
N TYR A 31 -16.69 9.96 -5.09
CA TYR A 31 -16.80 9.39 -6.43
C TYR A 31 -17.17 7.90 -6.32
N PRO A 32 -18.04 7.37 -7.20
CA PRO A 32 -18.45 5.97 -7.16
C PRO A 32 -17.31 5.05 -7.59
N ILE A 33 -16.54 4.57 -6.61
CA ILE A 33 -15.43 3.63 -6.80
C ILE A 33 -15.86 2.26 -6.30
N GLU A 34 -15.82 1.27 -7.19
CA GLU A 34 -16.11 -0.12 -6.88
C GLU A 34 -14.88 -0.80 -6.26
N ILE A 35 -15.05 -1.48 -5.14
CA ILE A 35 -13.96 -2.24 -4.52
C ILE A 35 -13.85 -3.60 -5.22
N PHE A 36 -12.68 -3.87 -5.77
CA PHE A 36 -12.33 -5.14 -6.42
C PHE A 36 -11.13 -5.76 -5.71
N PRO A 37 -11.34 -6.59 -4.68
CA PRO A 37 -10.23 -7.17 -3.91
C PRO A 37 -9.40 -8.11 -4.78
N ILE A 38 -8.08 -7.86 -4.82
CA ILE A 38 -7.13 -8.74 -5.51
C ILE A 38 -6.11 -9.32 -4.52
N ASP A 39 -5.64 -10.50 -4.85
CA ASP A 39 -4.56 -11.19 -4.15
C ASP A 39 -3.59 -11.73 -5.18
N ILE A 40 -2.33 -11.32 -5.06
CA ILE A 40 -1.26 -11.76 -5.94
C ILE A 40 -0.02 -12.07 -5.11
N TYR A 41 0.80 -12.98 -5.60
CA TYR A 41 2.13 -13.18 -5.04
C TYR A 41 3.04 -12.02 -5.46
N GLU A 42 3.45 -11.19 -4.52
CA GLU A 42 4.23 -9.97 -4.77
C GLU A 42 5.73 -10.26 -4.99
N GLY A 43 6.20 -11.37 -4.46
CA GLY A 43 7.63 -11.72 -4.47
C GLY A 43 8.48 -10.79 -3.60
N PRO A 44 9.75 -11.12 -3.37
CA PRO A 44 10.69 -10.26 -2.66
C PRO A 44 11.18 -9.10 -3.53
N GLN A 45 11.81 -8.13 -2.88
CA GLN A 45 12.65 -7.12 -3.54
C GLN A 45 13.79 -7.83 -4.29
N LYS A 46 14.02 -7.44 -5.55
CA LYS A 46 15.06 -8.03 -6.39
C LYS A 46 16.43 -7.48 -6.03
N SER A 47 17.49 -8.20 -6.37
CA SER A 47 18.86 -7.70 -6.23
C SER A 47 19.04 -6.41 -7.03
N GLY A 48 19.58 -5.36 -6.40
CA GLY A 48 19.75 -4.04 -6.99
C GLY A 48 18.47 -3.20 -7.14
N GLU A 49 17.30 -3.72 -6.79
CA GLU A 49 16.04 -2.98 -6.81
C GLU A 49 15.92 -2.12 -5.56
N THR A 50 15.71 -0.80 -5.73
CA THR A 50 15.41 0.08 -4.59
C THR A 50 13.99 -0.14 -4.08
N SER A 51 13.69 0.22 -2.82
CA SER A 51 12.33 0.13 -2.27
C SER A 51 11.31 0.96 -3.06
N LYS A 52 11.72 2.10 -3.61
CA LYS A 52 10.90 2.91 -4.53
C LYS A 52 10.56 2.15 -5.82
N GLN A 53 11.52 1.48 -6.42
CA GLN A 53 11.31 0.66 -7.61
C GLN A 53 10.45 -0.57 -7.31
N TYR A 54 10.70 -1.22 -6.17
CA TYR A 54 9.92 -2.36 -5.71
C TYR A 54 8.43 -2.03 -5.60
N VAL A 55 8.07 -1.00 -4.84
CA VAL A 55 6.66 -0.63 -4.63
C VAL A 55 5.97 -0.21 -5.94
N SER A 56 6.69 0.47 -6.85
CA SER A 56 6.19 0.81 -8.19
C SER A 56 5.97 -0.44 -9.06
N ARG A 57 6.86 -1.41 -9.01
CA ARG A 57 6.71 -2.69 -9.71
C ARG A 57 5.50 -3.46 -9.20
N ILE A 58 5.31 -3.52 -7.88
CA ILE A 58 4.19 -4.25 -7.27
C ILE A 58 2.84 -3.59 -7.60
N SER A 59 2.73 -2.26 -7.52
CA SER A 59 1.50 -1.56 -7.88
C SER A 59 1.11 -1.81 -9.35
N LYS A 60 2.07 -1.74 -10.29
CA LYS A 60 1.87 -2.06 -11.70
C LYS A 60 1.52 -3.54 -11.94
N MET A 61 2.12 -4.46 -11.20
CA MET A 61 1.80 -5.88 -11.29
C MET A 61 0.37 -6.17 -10.84
N LYS A 62 -0.09 -5.50 -9.77
CA LYS A 62 -1.48 -5.55 -9.31
C LYS A 62 -2.45 -5.04 -10.39
N SER A 63 -2.14 -3.94 -11.08
CA SER A 63 -3.01 -3.40 -12.14
C SER A 63 -3.10 -4.33 -13.35
N LYS A 64 -1.99 -4.93 -13.77
CA LYS A 64 -1.97 -5.93 -14.84
C LYS A 64 -2.77 -7.18 -14.49
N PHE A 65 -2.72 -7.63 -13.25
CA PHE A 65 -3.56 -8.74 -12.80
C PHE A 65 -5.06 -8.36 -12.85
N ALA A 66 -5.43 -7.17 -12.37
CA ALA A 66 -6.82 -6.70 -12.44
C ALA A 66 -7.31 -6.61 -13.89
N GLN A 67 -6.46 -6.23 -14.85
CA GLN A 67 -6.75 -6.19 -16.28
C GLN A 67 -7.23 -7.55 -16.82
N THR A 68 -6.71 -8.66 -16.29
CA THR A 68 -7.15 -10.00 -16.72
C THR A 68 -8.54 -10.38 -16.21
N LYS A 69 -9.12 -9.58 -15.30
CA LYS A 69 -10.39 -9.89 -14.61
C LYS A 69 -11.51 -8.89 -14.89
N LEU A 70 -11.17 -7.69 -15.33
CA LEU A 70 -12.12 -6.59 -15.54
C LEU A 70 -12.19 -6.23 -17.01
N PRO A 71 -13.39 -6.05 -17.58
CA PRO A 71 -13.58 -5.90 -19.02
C PRO A 71 -13.31 -4.47 -19.53
N SER A 72 -13.59 -3.44 -18.73
CA SER A 72 -13.46 -2.02 -19.11
C SER A 72 -13.44 -1.11 -17.90
N GLY A 73 -13.04 0.15 -18.04
CA GLY A 73 -13.02 1.16 -16.99
C GLY A 73 -11.61 1.53 -16.53
N ILE A 74 -11.51 2.17 -15.38
CA ILE A 74 -10.24 2.59 -14.75
C ILE A 74 -9.96 1.71 -13.53
N VAL A 75 -8.75 1.20 -13.43
CA VAL A 75 -8.29 0.44 -12.26
C VAL A 75 -7.26 1.24 -11.49
N ILE A 76 -7.51 1.43 -10.21
CA ILE A 76 -6.58 2.01 -9.25
C ILE A 76 -6.00 0.88 -8.42
N THR A 77 -4.68 0.79 -8.39
CA THR A 77 -3.94 -0.10 -7.49
C THR A 77 -2.92 0.70 -6.72
N ALA A 78 -2.49 0.18 -5.59
CA ALA A 78 -1.41 0.80 -4.84
C ALA A 78 -0.60 -0.27 -4.09
N ASP A 79 0.63 0.11 -3.77
CA ASP A 79 1.48 -0.64 -2.87
C ASP A 79 2.22 0.30 -1.91
N THR A 80 2.58 -0.21 -0.74
CA THR A 80 3.30 0.56 0.29
C THR A 80 4.34 -0.33 0.93
N THR A 81 5.56 0.18 1.05
CA THR A 81 6.63 -0.50 1.77
C THR A 81 7.33 0.46 2.73
N VAL A 82 7.85 -0.07 3.81
CA VAL A 82 8.78 0.60 4.71
C VAL A 82 10.19 0.26 4.25
N ASP A 83 11.03 1.27 4.05
CA ASP A 83 12.46 1.10 3.79
C ASP A 83 13.25 1.39 5.06
N HIS A 84 13.97 0.41 5.54
CA HIS A 84 14.92 0.59 6.63
C HIS A 84 16.30 0.20 6.15
N ASN A 85 17.20 1.18 6.01
CA ASN A 85 18.57 1.00 5.53
C ASN A 85 18.67 0.27 4.16
N GLY A 86 17.82 0.66 3.19
CA GLY A 86 17.79 0.09 1.85
C GLY A 86 17.08 -1.26 1.73
N THR A 87 16.51 -1.76 2.82
CA THR A 87 15.76 -3.02 2.85
C THR A 87 14.27 -2.75 3.00
N SER A 88 13.47 -3.26 2.06
CA SER A 88 12.01 -3.19 2.15
C SER A 88 11.47 -4.12 3.23
N LEU A 89 10.82 -3.54 4.22
CA LEU A 89 10.10 -4.28 5.27
C LEU A 89 8.64 -4.45 4.85
N GLY A 90 8.28 -5.65 4.48
CA GLY A 90 6.90 -6.03 4.22
C GLY A 90 6.10 -6.26 5.52
N LYS A 91 4.99 -7.00 5.39
CA LYS A 91 4.19 -7.42 6.55
C LYS A 91 4.92 -8.49 7.35
N PRO A 92 4.96 -8.41 8.68
CA PRO A 92 5.54 -9.47 9.49
C PRO A 92 4.74 -10.77 9.36
N LYS A 93 5.44 -11.90 9.28
CA LYS A 93 4.84 -13.24 9.11
C LYS A 93 4.67 -14.01 10.42
N SER A 94 5.27 -13.51 11.50
CA SER A 94 5.23 -14.11 12.83
C SER A 94 5.40 -13.03 13.89
N ARG A 95 5.06 -13.37 15.15
CA ARG A 95 5.30 -12.50 16.32
C ARG A 95 6.77 -12.12 16.45
N GLU A 96 7.66 -13.07 16.21
CA GLU A 96 9.10 -12.82 16.25
C GLU A 96 9.54 -11.84 15.17
N SER A 97 9.05 -11.99 13.93
CA SER A 97 9.37 -11.04 12.85
C SER A 97 8.80 -9.65 13.11
N ALA A 98 7.59 -9.55 13.68
CA ALA A 98 6.99 -8.28 14.08
C ALA A 98 7.84 -7.59 15.16
N TYR A 99 8.28 -8.35 16.19
CA TYR A 99 9.14 -7.85 17.24
C TYR A 99 10.47 -7.31 16.70
N LYS A 100 11.15 -8.09 15.84
CA LYS A 100 12.41 -7.69 15.21
C LYS A 100 12.26 -6.42 14.37
N MET A 101 11.19 -6.32 13.57
CA MET A 101 10.90 -5.12 12.77
C MET A 101 10.68 -3.89 13.64
N LEU A 102 9.82 -3.98 14.65
CA LEU A 102 9.52 -2.87 15.55
C LEU A 102 10.77 -2.47 16.37
N LEU A 103 11.55 -3.43 16.82
CA LEU A 103 12.80 -3.16 17.54
C LEU A 103 13.83 -2.43 16.65
N ALA A 104 13.96 -2.83 15.39
CA ALA A 104 14.87 -2.18 14.44
C ALA A 104 14.44 -0.74 14.11
N LEU A 105 13.15 -0.46 14.12
CA LEU A 105 12.60 0.87 13.84
C LEU A 105 12.57 1.79 15.07
N LYS A 106 12.68 1.24 16.28
CA LYS A 106 12.62 1.98 17.54
C LYS A 106 13.62 3.13 17.59
N GLY A 107 13.14 4.37 17.78
CA GLY A 107 13.98 5.56 17.92
C GLY A 107 14.78 5.93 16.68
N THR A 108 14.48 5.33 15.53
CA THR A 108 15.15 5.60 14.25
C THR A 108 14.26 6.37 13.29
N SER A 109 14.87 6.87 12.21
CA SER A 109 14.19 7.42 11.05
C SER A 109 14.25 6.41 9.90
N HIS A 110 13.17 6.30 9.14
CA HIS A 110 13.10 5.43 7.97
C HIS A 110 12.20 6.04 6.90
N GLN A 111 12.24 5.47 5.69
CA GLN A 111 11.43 5.93 4.57
C GLN A 111 10.20 5.02 4.39
N VAL A 112 9.09 5.64 4.02
CA VAL A 112 7.88 4.92 3.57
C VAL A 112 7.62 5.33 2.13
N TYR A 113 7.56 4.34 1.23
CA TYR A 113 7.21 4.54 -0.16
C TYR A 113 5.82 4.01 -0.44
N THR A 114 4.98 4.85 -1.05
CA THR A 114 3.66 4.43 -1.55
C THR A 114 3.58 4.71 -3.04
N SER A 115 3.35 3.69 -3.84
CA SER A 115 3.09 3.84 -5.27
C SER A 115 1.61 3.63 -5.55
N VAL A 116 1.02 4.57 -6.29
CA VAL A 116 -0.32 4.45 -6.88
C VAL A 116 -0.16 4.24 -8.38
N CYS A 117 -0.87 3.26 -8.92
CA CYS A 117 -0.91 2.97 -10.34
C CYS A 117 -2.34 3.03 -10.85
N ILE A 118 -2.55 3.76 -11.93
CA ILE A 118 -3.82 3.90 -12.64
C ILE A 118 -3.67 3.24 -14.00
N LEU A 119 -4.57 2.32 -14.32
CA LEU A 119 -4.65 1.64 -15.61
C LEU A 119 -6.01 1.92 -16.23
N ASP A 120 -6.00 2.47 -17.43
CA ASP A 120 -7.17 2.52 -18.31
C ASP A 120 -7.30 1.19 -19.06
N LEU A 121 -8.33 0.41 -18.74
CA LEU A 121 -8.57 -0.90 -19.32
C LEU A 121 -8.94 -0.83 -20.82
N ASN A 122 -9.49 0.30 -21.28
CA ASN A 122 -9.93 0.46 -22.67
C ASN A 122 -8.75 0.74 -23.60
N THR A 123 -7.76 1.51 -23.11
CA THR A 123 -6.59 1.91 -23.91
C THR A 123 -5.33 1.15 -23.56
N GLY A 124 -5.30 0.47 -22.40
CA GLY A 124 -4.10 -0.16 -21.85
C GLY A 124 -3.07 0.83 -21.29
N LYS A 125 -3.39 2.14 -21.25
CA LYS A 125 -2.49 3.17 -20.74
C LYS A 125 -2.31 3.04 -19.24
N ILE A 126 -1.06 3.04 -18.80
CA ILE A 126 -0.66 2.98 -17.38
C ILE A 126 0.03 4.28 -16.99
N SER A 127 -0.37 4.84 -15.86
CA SER A 127 0.35 5.90 -15.13
C SER A 127 0.62 5.43 -13.71
N ALA A 128 1.81 5.72 -13.19
CA ALA A 128 2.16 5.36 -11.81
C ALA A 128 3.06 6.42 -11.20
N GLU A 129 2.67 6.85 -10.00
CA GLU A 129 3.41 7.81 -9.20
C GLU A 129 3.82 7.17 -7.87
N THR A 130 4.94 7.61 -7.30
CA THR A 130 5.46 7.08 -6.04
C THR A 130 5.88 8.22 -5.14
N GLU A 131 5.20 8.33 -4.02
CA GLU A 131 5.49 9.28 -2.95
C GLU A 131 6.40 8.65 -1.91
N GLN A 132 7.19 9.51 -1.27
CA GLN A 132 8.11 9.19 -0.19
C GLN A 132 7.79 10.05 1.02
N SER A 133 7.69 9.43 2.17
CA SER A 133 7.61 10.12 3.46
C SER A 133 8.72 9.62 4.37
N THR A 134 9.29 10.51 5.17
CA THR A 134 10.20 10.16 6.25
C THR A 134 9.41 10.03 7.54
N VAL A 135 9.55 8.90 8.21
CA VAL A 135 8.89 8.64 9.49
C VAL A 135 9.93 8.51 10.58
N ASN A 136 9.80 9.37 11.60
CA ASN A 136 10.64 9.34 12.80
C ASN A 136 9.90 8.59 13.91
N MET A 137 10.47 7.50 14.39
CA MET A 137 9.88 6.70 15.46
C MET A 137 10.26 7.23 16.83
N ARG A 138 9.36 7.06 17.80
CA ARG A 138 9.71 7.31 19.20
C ARG A 138 10.49 6.14 19.81
N CYS A 139 11.13 6.38 20.95
CA CYS A 139 11.73 5.30 21.76
C CYS A 139 10.64 4.65 22.62
N TYR A 140 9.98 3.62 22.10
CA TYR A 140 9.05 2.79 22.87
C TYR A 140 9.79 1.63 23.57
N THR A 141 9.18 1.02 24.60
CA THR A 141 9.81 -0.04 25.39
C THR A 141 9.60 -1.44 24.76
N HIS A 142 10.28 -2.44 25.28
CA HIS A 142 10.08 -3.84 24.89
C HIS A 142 8.69 -4.35 25.29
N GLU A 143 8.19 -3.89 26.43
CA GLU A 143 6.84 -4.17 26.91
C GLU A 143 5.78 -3.63 25.97
N GLU A 144 5.91 -2.36 25.51
CA GLU A 144 5.01 -1.76 24.54
C GLU A 144 4.98 -2.53 23.21
N ILE A 145 6.13 -2.98 22.71
CA ILE A 145 6.21 -3.83 21.51
C ILE A 145 5.42 -5.12 21.73
N ASN A 146 5.65 -5.80 22.87
CA ASN A 146 4.99 -7.07 23.16
C ASN A 146 3.48 -6.92 23.29
N GLU A 147 2.99 -5.87 23.97
CA GLU A 147 1.56 -5.60 24.10
C GLU A 147 0.94 -5.29 22.72
N TYR A 148 1.62 -4.50 21.89
CA TYR A 148 1.15 -4.20 20.54
C TYR A 148 1.06 -5.47 19.67
N ILE A 149 2.02 -6.38 19.74
CA ILE A 149 1.98 -7.62 18.96
C ILE A 149 0.80 -8.52 19.39
N LYS A 150 0.38 -8.49 20.66
CA LYS A 150 -0.78 -9.25 21.14
C LYS A 150 -2.10 -8.81 20.49
N THR A 151 -2.20 -7.56 20.02
CA THR A 151 -3.39 -7.05 19.35
C THR A 151 -3.61 -7.63 17.95
N ASN A 152 -2.62 -8.30 17.38
CA ASN A 152 -2.55 -8.75 15.99
C ASN A 152 -2.54 -7.62 14.94
N GLU A 153 -2.61 -6.36 15.32
CA GLU A 153 -2.55 -5.18 14.45
C GLU A 153 -1.28 -5.11 13.56
N PRO A 154 -0.07 -5.54 14.00
CA PRO A 154 1.12 -5.50 13.17
C PRO A 154 1.05 -6.28 11.87
N PHE A 155 0.28 -7.38 11.81
CA PHE A 155 0.41 -8.39 10.75
C PHE A 155 -0.18 -8.01 9.39
N ASP A 156 -0.97 -6.94 9.32
CA ASP A 156 -1.50 -6.41 8.05
C ASP A 156 -0.76 -5.17 7.53
N LYS A 157 0.35 -4.76 8.19
CA LYS A 157 1.05 -3.51 7.96
C LYS A 157 2.51 -3.71 7.58
N ALA A 158 2.98 -2.98 6.55
CA ALA A 158 4.40 -2.91 6.22
C ALA A 158 5.20 -2.36 7.41
N GLY A 159 6.32 -2.99 7.75
CA GLY A 159 7.11 -2.64 8.94
C GLY A 159 6.44 -2.96 10.28
N GLY A 160 5.23 -3.54 10.27
CA GLY A 160 4.51 -3.97 11.47
C GLY A 160 3.86 -2.85 12.27
N TYR A 161 3.64 -1.64 11.72
CA TYR A 161 3.00 -0.53 12.45
C TYR A 161 2.05 0.30 11.56
N ALA A 162 1.19 1.09 12.19
CA ALA A 162 0.40 2.12 11.52
C ALA A 162 0.70 3.50 12.10
N ILE A 163 0.79 4.51 11.23
CA ILE A 163 1.00 5.90 11.64
C ILE A 163 -0.20 6.47 12.41
N GLN A 164 -1.40 5.91 12.19
CA GLN A 164 -2.64 6.35 12.86
C GLN A 164 -2.94 5.58 14.15
N ASP A 165 -2.09 4.63 14.57
CA ASP A 165 -2.33 3.86 15.78
C ASP A 165 -2.22 4.75 17.01
N LYS A 166 -3.36 4.96 17.67
CA LYS A 166 -3.45 5.85 18.85
C LYS A 166 -3.06 5.15 20.16
N THR A 167 -3.07 3.82 20.18
CA THR A 167 -2.77 3.02 21.37
C THR A 167 -1.28 2.80 21.52
N PHE A 168 -0.66 2.21 20.51
CA PHE A 168 0.80 2.03 20.48
C PHE A 168 1.52 3.34 20.21
N ASN A 169 0.94 4.20 19.35
CA ASN A 169 1.44 5.54 19.00
C ASN A 169 2.96 5.56 18.74
N PRO A 170 3.46 4.77 17.76
CA PRO A 170 4.90 4.56 17.61
C PRO A 170 5.63 5.74 16.96
N VAL A 171 4.90 6.64 16.28
CA VAL A 171 5.47 7.69 15.44
C VAL A 171 5.64 8.99 16.24
N LYS A 172 6.84 9.59 16.15
CA LYS A 172 7.16 10.90 16.73
C LYS A 172 6.82 12.04 15.77
N SER A 173 7.20 11.91 14.49
CA SER A 173 6.91 12.90 13.44
C SER A 173 6.97 12.27 12.06
N ILE A 174 6.35 12.95 11.08
CA ILE A 174 6.32 12.58 9.67
C ILE A 174 6.71 13.82 8.86
N GLU A 175 7.52 13.62 7.82
CA GLU A 175 7.94 14.64 6.86
C GLU A 175 7.69 14.09 5.44
N GLY A 176 7.10 14.93 4.58
CA GLY A 176 6.72 14.58 3.20
C GLY A 176 5.24 14.65 2.93
#